data_db89a41ff4b7e06ed66a1bc3c313b23b
#
_entry.id   db89a41ff4b7e06ed66a1bc3c313b23b
#
_cell.length_a   1.000
_cell.length_b   1.000
_cell.length_c   1.000
_cell.angle_alpha   90.00
_cell.angle_beta   90.00
_cell.angle_gamma   90.00
#
_symmetry.space_group_name_H-M   'P 1'
#
loop_
_entity.id
_entity.type
_entity.pdbx_description
1 polymer ?
#
loop_
_entity_poly.entity_id
_entity_poly.type
_entity_poly.pdbx_seq_one_letter_code
_entity_poly.pdbx_strand_id
1 'polypeptide(L)'
;MEPKLHCETLCIQAGYTPANGQPRQIPIVQSTTFQYATSEDMGKLFDLETDGYFYSRLANPTCDAVAAKICALEGGSAAMLTSSGQAATFLAVFNIAGCGDHIVASSAIYGGSFNLFSVTMKKMGLETTFVDPDCTEEELNAAFRPNTKAVFGETIANPALKVLDIEKFAHAAHAHGVPLIVDNTFATPINCKPFLWGADIVTHSTTKYMDGHAAALGGAIVDSGKFDWTAHADKFSGLCTPDESYHGVTYTERFGLGGAFITKCTAQLMRDFGCMQSPQSAFLLNLGLESLPLRMKQHCANALTIARYLKAHEKVTWVKYCGLEGDRDYALAQKYMPNGSCGVISFGLTGGRKAAEGFMEKLKLGAIETHVADSRTCCLHPASTTHRQMSDAELDAAGVGADLIRLSCGLENAEDLINDIAQALDSL
;
A
#
# COMPACT_ATOMS: atom_id res chain seq x y z
N MET A 1 17.22 -24.59 -11.78
CA MET A 1 16.46 -23.40 -11.33
C MET A 1 16.15 -22.59 -12.57
N GLU A 2 14.87 -22.31 -12.82
CA GLU A 2 14.51 -21.37 -13.87
C GLU A 2 15.09 -19.99 -13.54
N PRO A 3 15.57 -19.22 -14.53
CA PRO A 3 16.10 -17.90 -14.28
C PRO A 3 15.02 -16.98 -13.69
N LYS A 4 15.31 -16.34 -12.58
CA LYS A 4 14.40 -15.37 -11.95
C LYS A 4 14.23 -14.18 -12.87
N LEU A 5 13.01 -13.95 -13.36
CA LEU A 5 12.71 -12.83 -14.26
C LEU A 5 12.87 -11.47 -13.54
N HIS A 6 13.33 -10.47 -14.28
CA HIS A 6 13.39 -9.09 -13.82
C HIS A 6 11.99 -8.48 -13.67
N CYS A 7 11.89 -7.45 -12.85
CA CYS A 7 10.61 -6.82 -12.48
C CYS A 7 9.87 -6.26 -13.71
N GLU A 8 10.58 -5.68 -14.66
CA GLU A 8 10.05 -5.16 -15.92
C GLU A 8 9.38 -6.27 -16.74
N THR A 9 10.00 -7.44 -16.78
CA THR A 9 9.43 -8.63 -17.47
C THR A 9 8.20 -9.15 -16.74
N LEU A 10 8.23 -9.18 -15.39
CA LEU A 10 7.09 -9.62 -14.59
C LEU A 10 5.89 -8.66 -14.75
N CYS A 11 6.11 -7.35 -14.87
CA CYS A 11 5.04 -6.38 -15.15
C CYS A 11 4.27 -6.71 -16.43
N ILE A 12 4.95 -7.27 -17.43
CA ILE A 12 4.36 -7.62 -18.72
C ILE A 12 3.80 -9.06 -18.72
N GLN A 13 4.55 -10.04 -18.20
CA GLN A 13 4.30 -11.45 -18.47
C GLN A 13 3.63 -12.21 -17.30
N ALA A 14 3.71 -11.70 -16.07
CA ALA A 14 3.16 -12.43 -14.93
C ALA A 14 1.62 -12.37 -14.86
N GLY A 15 1.02 -13.34 -14.21
CA GLY A 15 -0.39 -13.40 -13.84
C GLY A 15 -1.33 -13.98 -14.90
N TYR A 16 -1.03 -13.84 -16.20
CA TYR A 16 -1.84 -14.42 -17.28
C TYR A 16 -0.99 -15.02 -18.37
N THR A 17 -1.22 -16.30 -18.65
CA THR A 17 -0.59 -17.01 -19.77
C THR A 17 -1.67 -17.54 -20.69
N PRO A 18 -1.85 -16.96 -21.88
CA PRO A 18 -2.88 -17.42 -22.82
C PRO A 18 -2.52 -18.79 -23.39
N ALA A 19 -3.49 -19.69 -23.46
CA ALA A 19 -3.38 -20.94 -24.19
C ALA A 19 -3.48 -20.68 -25.70
N ASN A 20 -3.24 -21.76 -26.52
CA ASN A 20 -3.34 -21.66 -27.97
C ASN A 20 -4.72 -21.17 -28.42
N GLY A 21 -4.76 -20.07 -29.17
CA GLY A 21 -6.00 -19.46 -29.69
C GLY A 21 -6.75 -18.57 -28.67
N GLN A 22 -6.24 -18.39 -27.45
CA GLN A 22 -6.82 -17.47 -26.48
C GLN A 22 -6.35 -16.03 -26.68
N PRO A 23 -7.12 -15.03 -26.20
CA PRO A 23 -6.74 -13.64 -26.27
C PRO A 23 -5.37 -13.40 -25.62
N ARG A 24 -4.55 -12.56 -26.26
CA ARG A 24 -3.25 -12.17 -25.69
C ARG A 24 -3.40 -11.32 -24.44
N GLN A 25 -4.36 -10.39 -24.45
CA GLN A 25 -4.68 -9.58 -23.26
C GLN A 25 -5.65 -10.34 -22.36
N ILE A 26 -5.55 -10.12 -21.07
CA ILE A 26 -6.45 -10.78 -20.10
C ILE A 26 -7.92 -10.44 -20.43
N PRO A 27 -8.82 -11.41 -20.50
CA PRO A 27 -10.24 -11.15 -20.72
C PRO A 27 -10.89 -10.47 -19.50
N ILE A 28 -11.86 -9.59 -19.76
CA ILE A 28 -12.73 -9.05 -18.70
C ILE A 28 -13.90 -10.02 -18.51
N VAL A 29 -13.87 -10.78 -17.42
CA VAL A 29 -14.95 -11.71 -17.08
C VAL A 29 -16.00 -10.97 -16.24
N GLN A 30 -16.95 -10.33 -16.95
CA GLN A 30 -18.03 -9.56 -16.34
C GLN A 30 -19.22 -10.48 -16.03
N SER A 31 -19.06 -11.40 -15.09
CA SER A 31 -20.09 -12.32 -14.63
C SER A 31 -20.17 -12.31 -13.10
N THR A 32 -21.38 -12.38 -12.56
CA THR A 32 -21.59 -12.54 -11.10
C THR A 32 -21.44 -13.98 -10.67
N THR A 33 -21.85 -14.93 -11.50
CA THR A 33 -21.91 -16.36 -11.19
C THR A 33 -21.37 -17.20 -12.34
N PHE A 34 -21.08 -18.45 -12.07
CA PHE A 34 -20.54 -19.43 -13.02
C PHE A 34 -21.37 -20.69 -13.00
N GLN A 35 -21.53 -21.35 -14.15
CA GLN A 35 -22.38 -22.54 -14.31
C GLN A 35 -21.56 -23.82 -14.13
N TYR A 36 -22.13 -24.78 -13.42
CA TYR A 36 -21.61 -26.12 -13.25
C TYR A 36 -22.59 -27.18 -13.77
N ALA A 37 -22.08 -28.33 -14.18
CA ALA A 37 -22.89 -29.44 -14.70
C ALA A 37 -23.64 -30.15 -13.56
N THR A 38 -23.04 -30.27 -12.38
CA THR A 38 -23.62 -30.97 -11.23
C THR A 38 -23.54 -30.15 -9.95
N SER A 39 -24.46 -30.42 -9.02
CA SER A 39 -24.40 -29.83 -7.65
C SER A 39 -23.17 -30.30 -6.87
N GLU A 40 -22.70 -31.51 -7.14
CA GLU A 40 -21.50 -32.07 -6.50
C GLU A 40 -20.25 -31.28 -6.89
N ASP A 41 -20.04 -30.97 -8.19
CA ASP A 41 -18.92 -30.17 -8.64
C ASP A 41 -18.93 -28.77 -8.03
N MET A 42 -20.11 -28.16 -7.89
CA MET A 42 -20.25 -26.88 -7.21
C MET A 42 -20.00 -27.02 -5.70
N GLY A 43 -20.49 -28.09 -5.05
CA GLY A 43 -20.30 -28.35 -3.62
C GLY A 43 -18.81 -28.40 -3.23
N LYS A 44 -17.98 -29.06 -4.03
CA LYS A 44 -16.52 -29.13 -3.80
C LYS A 44 -15.82 -27.78 -3.75
N LEU A 45 -16.33 -26.77 -4.47
CA LEU A 45 -15.82 -25.41 -4.36
C LEU A 45 -16.16 -24.73 -3.03
N PHE A 46 -17.40 -24.95 -2.53
CA PHE A 46 -17.82 -24.46 -1.21
C PHE A 46 -17.07 -25.13 -0.09
N ASP A 47 -16.69 -26.40 -0.27
CA ASP A 47 -15.87 -27.15 0.68
C ASP A 47 -14.36 -26.87 0.53
N LEU A 48 -14.00 -25.93 -0.37
CA LEU A 48 -12.62 -25.60 -0.73
C LEU A 48 -11.80 -26.81 -1.22
N GLU A 49 -12.45 -27.84 -1.77
CA GLU A 49 -11.82 -29.09 -2.23
C GLU A 49 -11.20 -28.96 -3.62
N THR A 50 -11.73 -28.06 -4.41
CA THR A 50 -11.26 -27.79 -5.78
C THR A 50 -11.12 -26.28 -6.01
N ASP A 51 -10.20 -25.90 -6.90
CA ASP A 51 -10.09 -24.54 -7.39
C ASP A 51 -11.16 -24.26 -8.43
N GLY A 52 -11.67 -23.02 -8.47
CA GLY A 52 -12.64 -22.59 -9.46
C GLY A 52 -13.40 -21.34 -9.08
N TYR A 53 -14.35 -20.97 -9.92
CA TYR A 53 -15.13 -19.76 -9.77
C TYR A 53 -16.61 -20.10 -9.67
N PHE A 54 -17.28 -19.62 -8.64
CA PHE A 54 -18.74 -19.79 -8.50
C PHE A 54 -19.45 -18.44 -8.31
N TYR A 55 -18.78 -17.47 -7.70
CA TYR A 55 -19.33 -16.16 -7.47
C TYR A 55 -18.22 -15.10 -7.43
N SER A 56 -18.34 -14.04 -8.25
CA SER A 56 -17.28 -13.05 -8.44
C SER A 56 -16.94 -12.21 -7.20
N ARG A 57 -17.78 -12.19 -6.16
CA ARG A 57 -17.44 -11.56 -4.89
C ARG A 57 -16.26 -12.25 -4.19
N LEU A 58 -16.13 -13.57 -4.35
CA LEU A 58 -15.04 -14.33 -3.74
C LEU A 58 -13.83 -14.42 -4.69
N ALA A 59 -14.07 -14.80 -5.95
CA ALA A 59 -13.01 -14.98 -6.93
C ALA A 59 -13.51 -14.69 -8.34
N ASN A 60 -12.65 -14.08 -9.17
CA ASN A 60 -12.94 -13.77 -10.56
C ASN A 60 -11.67 -13.93 -11.40
N PRO A 61 -11.71 -14.60 -12.57
CA PRO A 61 -10.51 -14.86 -13.37
C PRO A 61 -9.68 -13.63 -13.72
N THR A 62 -10.33 -12.50 -14.00
CA THR A 62 -9.63 -11.23 -14.29
C THR A 62 -8.92 -10.68 -13.06
N CYS A 63 -9.60 -10.67 -11.92
CA CYS A 63 -9.03 -10.18 -10.66
C CYS A 63 -7.87 -11.06 -10.20
N ASP A 64 -8.01 -12.38 -10.30
CA ASP A 64 -6.99 -13.33 -9.85
C ASP A 64 -5.72 -13.27 -10.72
N ALA A 65 -5.87 -13.07 -12.03
CA ALA A 65 -4.73 -12.85 -12.91
C ALA A 65 -3.93 -11.59 -12.52
N VAL A 66 -4.61 -10.51 -12.14
CA VAL A 66 -3.94 -9.27 -11.71
C VAL A 66 -3.36 -9.41 -10.30
N ALA A 67 -4.06 -10.09 -9.39
CA ALA A 67 -3.53 -10.43 -8.07
C ALA A 67 -2.24 -11.26 -8.18
N ALA A 68 -2.23 -12.28 -9.04
CA ALA A 68 -1.05 -13.12 -9.32
C ALA A 68 0.12 -12.29 -9.89
N LYS A 69 -0.15 -11.29 -10.74
CA LYS A 69 0.88 -10.37 -11.25
C LYS A 69 1.49 -9.57 -10.11
N ILE A 70 0.68 -8.96 -9.24
CA ILE A 70 1.16 -8.17 -8.08
C ILE A 70 1.92 -9.08 -7.10
N CYS A 71 1.44 -10.30 -6.87
CA CYS A 71 2.13 -11.32 -6.08
C CYS A 71 3.54 -11.59 -6.60
N ALA A 72 3.67 -11.82 -7.90
CA ALA A 72 4.97 -12.06 -8.54
C ALA A 72 5.89 -10.83 -8.46
N LEU A 73 5.35 -9.61 -8.58
CA LEU A 73 6.11 -8.37 -8.48
C LEU A 73 6.68 -8.17 -7.08
N GLU A 74 5.91 -8.42 -6.02
CA GLU A 74 6.40 -8.37 -4.64
C GLU A 74 7.28 -9.56 -4.28
N GLY A 75 7.12 -10.69 -4.96
CA GLY A 75 7.79 -11.94 -4.65
C GLY A 75 7.12 -12.69 -3.50
N GLY A 76 5.79 -12.57 -3.41
CA GLY A 76 4.94 -13.26 -2.45
C GLY A 76 4.56 -14.69 -2.88
N SER A 77 3.81 -15.37 -2.04
CA SER A 77 3.25 -16.71 -2.27
C SER A 77 1.80 -16.70 -2.69
N ALA A 78 1.01 -15.74 -2.19
CA ALA A 78 -0.39 -15.56 -2.51
C ALA A 78 -0.79 -14.08 -2.44
N ALA A 79 -1.82 -13.70 -3.19
CA ALA A 79 -2.34 -12.33 -3.19
C ALA A 79 -3.83 -12.30 -3.50
N MET A 80 -4.48 -11.18 -3.13
CA MET A 80 -5.86 -10.88 -3.50
C MET A 80 -6.03 -9.39 -3.79
N LEU A 81 -6.98 -9.05 -4.66
CA LEU A 81 -7.40 -7.67 -4.89
C LEU A 81 -8.54 -7.28 -3.94
N THR A 82 -8.60 -5.99 -3.62
CA THR A 82 -9.67 -5.39 -2.81
C THR A 82 -10.22 -4.13 -3.48
N SER A 83 -11.38 -3.65 -3.05
CA SER A 83 -12.04 -2.47 -3.61
C SER A 83 -11.27 -1.16 -3.39
N SER A 84 -10.35 -1.12 -2.45
CA SER A 84 -9.52 0.05 -2.14
C SER A 84 -8.33 -0.33 -1.27
N GLY A 85 -7.32 0.54 -1.19
CA GLY A 85 -6.20 0.37 -0.25
C GLY A 85 -6.67 0.32 1.20
N GLN A 86 -7.71 1.09 1.54
CA GLN A 86 -8.30 1.09 2.88
C GLN A 86 -8.94 -0.26 3.23
N ALA A 87 -9.59 -0.89 2.25
CA ALA A 87 -10.10 -2.27 2.40
C ALA A 87 -8.95 -3.27 2.55
N ALA A 88 -7.84 -3.10 1.81
CA ALA A 88 -6.67 -3.96 1.95
C ALA A 88 -6.07 -3.86 3.36
N THR A 89 -5.86 -2.65 3.87
CA THR A 89 -5.35 -2.42 5.23
C THR A 89 -6.29 -3.00 6.30
N PHE A 90 -7.60 -2.74 6.17
CA PHE A 90 -8.61 -3.27 7.10
C PHE A 90 -8.63 -4.80 7.10
N LEU A 91 -8.74 -5.42 5.93
CA LEU A 91 -8.84 -6.87 5.82
C LEU A 91 -7.54 -7.57 6.26
N ALA A 92 -6.36 -7.01 5.93
CA ALA A 92 -5.08 -7.58 6.33
C ALA A 92 -4.94 -7.66 7.86
N VAL A 93 -5.34 -6.61 8.58
CA VAL A 93 -5.29 -6.57 10.04
C VAL A 93 -6.42 -7.41 10.63
N PHE A 94 -7.66 -7.23 10.16
CA PHE A 94 -8.84 -7.89 10.74
C PHE A 94 -8.86 -9.41 10.49
N ASN A 95 -8.08 -9.90 9.53
CA ASN A 95 -7.92 -11.34 9.27
C ASN A 95 -7.25 -12.09 10.43
N ILE A 96 -6.44 -11.39 11.23
CA ILE A 96 -5.62 -11.99 12.31
C ILE A 96 -5.81 -11.32 13.67
N ALA A 97 -6.54 -10.21 13.73
CA ALA A 97 -6.81 -9.46 14.96
C ALA A 97 -8.29 -9.06 15.01
N GLY A 98 -8.91 -9.17 16.18
CA GLY A 98 -10.33 -8.88 16.39
C GLY A 98 -10.61 -8.20 17.73
N CYS A 99 -11.82 -8.36 18.24
CA CYS A 99 -12.22 -7.79 19.51
C CYS A 99 -11.38 -8.35 20.68
N GLY A 100 -10.81 -7.45 21.47
CA GLY A 100 -9.92 -7.79 22.59
C GLY A 100 -8.44 -7.89 22.20
N ASP A 101 -8.11 -7.78 20.91
CA ASP A 101 -6.73 -7.82 20.44
C ASP A 101 -6.10 -6.42 20.36
N HIS A 102 -4.80 -6.40 20.09
CA HIS A 102 -3.98 -5.22 20.02
C HIS A 102 -3.05 -5.29 18.80
N ILE A 103 -2.73 -4.12 18.21
CA ILE A 103 -1.66 -3.96 17.22
C ILE A 103 -0.72 -2.82 17.61
N VAL A 104 0.52 -2.91 17.15
CA VAL A 104 1.48 -1.79 17.16
C VAL A 104 1.53 -1.18 15.78
N ALA A 105 1.45 0.13 15.66
CA ALA A 105 1.53 0.81 14.37
C ALA A 105 2.51 1.98 14.42
N SER A 106 3.23 2.21 13.31
CA SER A 106 3.95 3.48 13.16
C SER A 106 2.98 4.65 13.24
N SER A 107 3.36 5.75 13.91
CA SER A 107 2.57 6.98 13.94
C SER A 107 2.66 7.74 12.62
N ALA A 108 3.74 7.55 11.86
CA ALA A 108 3.91 8.09 10.52
C ALA A 108 3.32 7.12 9.49
N ILE A 109 2.01 7.23 9.27
CA ILE A 109 1.24 6.48 8.27
C ILE A 109 0.20 7.41 7.64
N TYR A 110 -0.43 6.96 6.56
CA TYR A 110 -1.53 7.66 5.91
C TYR A 110 -2.65 8.01 6.91
N GLY A 111 -3.14 9.25 6.87
CA GLY A 111 -4.16 9.74 7.82
C GLY A 111 -5.44 8.89 7.85
N GLY A 112 -5.82 8.28 6.72
CA GLY A 112 -6.94 7.33 6.67
C GLY A 112 -6.67 6.05 7.44
N SER A 113 -5.46 5.50 7.37
CA SER A 113 -5.03 4.31 8.13
C SER A 113 -4.90 4.64 9.62
N PHE A 114 -4.37 5.83 9.95
CA PHE A 114 -4.32 6.30 11.33
C PHE A 114 -5.72 6.38 11.95
N ASN A 115 -6.67 7.01 11.24
CA ASN A 115 -8.06 7.10 11.72
C ASN A 115 -8.76 5.73 11.76
N LEU A 116 -8.47 4.83 10.80
CA LEU A 116 -8.98 3.47 10.81
C LEU A 116 -8.61 2.77 12.12
N PHE A 117 -7.36 2.82 12.52
CA PHE A 117 -6.85 2.15 13.71
C PHE A 117 -7.26 2.85 15.00
N SER A 118 -7.12 4.18 15.08
CA SER A 118 -7.36 4.94 16.31
C SER A 118 -8.84 5.09 16.66
N VAL A 119 -9.73 5.06 15.67
CA VAL A 119 -11.17 5.35 15.86
C VAL A 119 -12.05 4.19 15.43
N THR A 120 -11.93 3.75 14.17
CA THR A 120 -12.91 2.80 13.60
C THR A 120 -12.73 1.40 14.15
N MET A 121 -11.52 0.86 14.12
CA MET A 121 -11.24 -0.49 14.65
C MET A 121 -11.31 -0.54 16.18
N LYS A 122 -11.04 0.58 16.85
CA LYS A 122 -11.29 0.71 18.29
C LYS A 122 -12.76 0.47 18.67
N LYS A 123 -13.71 0.92 17.83
CA LYS A 123 -15.15 0.61 18.02
C LYS A 123 -15.47 -0.88 17.84
N MET A 124 -14.60 -1.61 17.13
CA MET A 124 -14.69 -3.07 16.98
C MET A 124 -13.94 -3.83 18.08
N GLY A 125 -13.42 -3.12 19.08
CA GLY A 125 -12.69 -3.68 20.20
C GLY A 125 -11.21 -3.97 19.95
N LEU A 126 -10.64 -3.54 18.84
CA LEU A 126 -9.21 -3.64 18.54
C LEU A 126 -8.49 -2.39 19.06
N GLU A 127 -7.47 -2.57 19.87
CA GLU A 127 -6.64 -1.48 20.38
C GLU A 127 -5.35 -1.30 19.54
N THR A 128 -4.86 -0.06 19.48
CA THR A 128 -3.62 0.27 18.77
C THR A 128 -2.70 1.11 19.64
N THR A 129 -1.43 0.73 19.73
CA THR A 129 -0.36 1.59 20.23
C THR A 129 0.42 2.14 19.05
N PHE A 130 0.45 3.47 18.92
CA PHE A 130 1.26 4.14 17.91
C PHE A 130 2.66 4.43 18.47
N VAL A 131 3.69 4.18 17.65
CA VAL A 131 5.09 4.43 17.97
C VAL A 131 5.71 5.36 16.93
N ASP A 132 6.61 6.23 17.34
CA ASP A 132 7.41 7.02 16.41
C ASP A 132 8.28 6.05 15.57
N PRO A 133 8.34 6.14 14.24
CA PRO A 133 9.22 5.30 13.43
C PRO A 133 10.71 5.46 13.77
N ASP A 134 11.09 6.60 14.39
CA ASP A 134 12.45 6.83 14.87
C ASP A 134 12.69 6.36 16.33
N CYS A 135 11.68 5.76 16.98
CA CYS A 135 11.82 5.23 18.33
C CYS A 135 12.98 4.24 18.44
N THR A 136 13.57 4.13 19.62
CA THR A 136 14.57 3.11 19.91
C THR A 136 13.96 1.71 19.86
N GLU A 137 14.83 0.68 19.81
CA GLU A 137 14.35 -0.71 19.88
C GLU A 137 13.66 -0.99 21.22
N GLU A 138 14.13 -0.40 22.32
CA GLU A 138 13.53 -0.54 23.64
C GLU A 138 12.12 0.06 23.69
N GLU A 139 11.94 1.26 23.13
CA GLU A 139 10.63 1.94 23.05
C GLU A 139 9.67 1.14 22.15
N LEU A 140 10.15 0.63 21.03
CA LEU A 140 9.35 -0.22 20.14
C LEU A 140 8.93 -1.51 20.85
N ASN A 141 9.84 -2.20 21.50
CA ASN A 141 9.53 -3.42 22.25
C ASN A 141 8.58 -3.18 23.43
N ALA A 142 8.67 -2.02 24.11
CA ALA A 142 7.76 -1.66 25.19
C ALA A 142 6.31 -1.42 24.73
N ALA A 143 6.07 -1.20 23.44
CA ALA A 143 4.72 -1.03 22.89
C ALA A 143 3.94 -2.34 22.75
N PHE A 144 4.61 -3.50 22.79
CA PHE A 144 3.94 -4.80 22.66
C PHE A 144 3.22 -5.21 23.93
N ARG A 145 2.09 -5.90 23.76
CA ARG A 145 1.25 -6.48 24.82
C ARG A 145 1.08 -7.98 24.58
N PRO A 146 0.68 -8.77 25.56
CA PRO A 146 0.43 -10.20 25.38
C PRO A 146 -0.57 -10.52 24.24
N ASN A 147 -1.56 -9.64 24.05
CA ASN A 147 -2.59 -9.74 23.01
C ASN A 147 -2.24 -9.00 21.70
N THR A 148 -0.98 -8.59 21.51
CA THR A 148 -0.55 -8.00 20.22
C THR A 148 -0.57 -9.07 19.13
N LYS A 149 -1.16 -8.73 17.97
CA LYS A 149 -1.34 -9.63 16.82
C LYS A 149 -0.58 -9.21 15.57
N ALA A 150 -0.22 -7.94 15.43
CA ALA A 150 0.51 -7.45 14.27
C ALA A 150 1.27 -6.17 14.57
N VAL A 151 2.26 -5.89 13.72
CA VAL A 151 2.88 -4.57 13.58
C VAL A 151 2.51 -4.02 12.20
N PHE A 152 2.19 -2.72 12.11
CA PHE A 152 1.85 -2.05 10.86
C PHE A 152 2.72 -0.81 10.61
N GLY A 153 3.17 -0.63 9.37
CA GLY A 153 3.89 0.56 8.94
C GLY A 153 3.76 0.80 7.44
N GLU A 154 4.25 1.94 6.97
CA GLU A 154 4.32 2.28 5.54
C GLU A 154 5.78 2.43 5.10
N THR A 155 6.15 1.90 3.94
CA THR A 155 7.51 2.03 3.38
C THR A 155 7.92 3.50 3.32
N ILE A 156 7.03 4.36 2.81
CA ILE A 156 7.16 5.83 2.79
C ILE A 156 5.82 6.42 3.22
N ALA A 157 5.79 7.09 4.35
CA ALA A 157 4.59 7.68 4.92
C ALA A 157 4.06 8.89 4.14
N ASN A 158 2.75 9.07 4.08
CA ASN A 158 2.08 10.20 3.45
C ASN A 158 1.34 11.07 4.50
N PRO A 159 1.57 12.38 4.59
CA PRO A 159 2.41 13.24 3.74
C PRO A 159 3.83 13.46 4.29
N ALA A 160 4.16 12.90 5.45
CA ALA A 160 5.41 13.17 6.16
C ALA A 160 6.66 12.66 5.42
N LEU A 161 6.52 11.81 4.39
CA LEU A 161 7.60 11.19 3.60
C LEU A 161 8.69 10.52 4.46
N LYS A 162 8.29 10.03 5.63
CA LYS A 162 9.15 9.30 6.54
C LYS A 162 9.37 7.88 6.01
N VAL A 163 10.60 7.41 5.99
CA VAL A 163 10.94 6.04 5.60
C VAL A 163 10.97 5.15 6.82
N LEU A 164 10.24 4.03 6.77
CA LEU A 164 10.24 3.02 7.83
C LEU A 164 11.55 2.24 7.81
N ASP A 165 12.17 2.04 8.95
CA ASP A 165 13.21 1.03 9.11
C ASP A 165 12.56 -0.36 9.18
N ILE A 166 12.36 -0.98 8.01
CA ILE A 166 11.60 -2.23 7.87
C ILE A 166 12.25 -3.35 8.69
N GLU A 167 13.59 -3.47 8.66
CA GLU A 167 14.28 -4.53 9.41
C GLU A 167 14.12 -4.37 10.92
N LYS A 168 14.22 -3.13 11.44
CA LYS A 168 14.00 -2.85 12.87
C LYS A 168 12.58 -3.29 13.30
N PHE A 169 11.56 -2.90 12.54
CA PHE A 169 10.19 -3.24 12.85
C PHE A 169 9.90 -4.73 12.67
N ALA A 170 10.46 -5.38 11.65
CA ALA A 170 10.34 -6.82 11.43
C ALA A 170 10.99 -7.61 12.57
N HIS A 171 12.20 -7.22 12.99
CA HIS A 171 12.90 -7.88 14.08
C HIS A 171 12.10 -7.80 15.39
N ALA A 172 11.59 -6.63 15.74
CA ALA A 172 10.73 -6.49 16.91
C ALA A 172 9.44 -7.32 16.80
N ALA A 173 8.75 -7.28 15.64
CA ALA A 173 7.54 -8.05 15.41
C ALA A 173 7.78 -9.56 15.60
N HIS A 174 8.81 -10.10 14.96
CA HIS A 174 9.14 -11.51 15.03
C HIS A 174 9.60 -11.94 16.43
N ALA A 175 10.34 -11.09 17.16
CA ALA A 175 10.73 -11.38 18.55
C ALA A 175 9.52 -11.54 19.46
N HIS A 176 8.39 -10.88 19.13
CA HIS A 176 7.12 -11.01 19.83
C HIS A 176 6.15 -12.02 19.19
N GLY A 177 6.60 -12.78 18.17
CA GLY A 177 5.81 -13.82 17.49
C GLY A 177 4.58 -13.26 16.76
N VAL A 178 4.72 -12.10 16.11
CA VAL A 178 3.65 -11.47 15.31
C VAL A 178 4.20 -11.01 13.95
N PRO A 179 3.38 -10.96 12.89
CA PRO A 179 3.81 -10.51 11.57
C PRO A 179 3.98 -8.98 11.50
N LEU A 180 4.87 -8.54 10.60
CA LEU A 180 4.94 -7.16 10.14
C LEU A 180 4.14 -7.00 8.84
N ILE A 181 3.17 -6.09 8.86
CA ILE A 181 2.36 -5.66 7.71
C ILE A 181 2.91 -4.32 7.22
N VAL A 182 3.29 -4.23 5.95
CA VAL A 182 3.83 -2.99 5.36
C VAL A 182 2.96 -2.53 4.20
N ASP A 183 2.46 -1.30 4.27
CA ASP A 183 1.88 -0.62 3.11
C ASP A 183 3.01 -0.12 2.20
N ASN A 184 3.11 -0.70 1.00
CA ASN A 184 4.15 -0.41 0.02
C ASN A 184 3.65 0.46 -1.15
N THR A 185 2.59 1.22 -0.92
CA THR A 185 1.90 2.01 -1.97
C THR A 185 2.82 3.00 -2.67
N PHE A 186 3.64 3.76 -1.93
CA PHE A 186 4.46 4.82 -2.51
C PHE A 186 5.73 4.32 -3.19
N ALA A 187 6.40 3.36 -2.60
CA ALA A 187 7.60 2.77 -3.20
C ALA A 187 7.25 1.85 -4.37
N THR A 188 6.15 1.14 -4.32
CA THR A 188 5.77 0.04 -5.22
C THR A 188 6.81 -1.10 -5.23
N PRO A 189 6.50 -2.29 -5.74
CA PRO A 189 7.48 -3.37 -5.85
C PRO A 189 8.64 -3.07 -6.82
N ILE A 190 8.56 -1.95 -7.56
CA ILE A 190 9.63 -1.50 -8.44
C ILE A 190 10.80 -0.94 -7.63
N ASN A 191 10.52 -0.11 -6.63
CA ASN A 191 11.54 0.57 -5.84
C ASN A 191 11.85 -0.14 -4.52
N CYS A 192 10.86 -0.78 -3.88
CA CYS A 192 11.05 -1.53 -2.64
C CYS A 192 10.33 -2.88 -2.69
N LYS A 193 10.97 -3.90 -2.16
CA LYS A 193 10.38 -5.22 -1.90
C LYS A 193 10.48 -5.52 -0.40
N PRO A 194 9.47 -5.16 0.39
CA PRO A 194 9.51 -5.30 1.84
C PRO A 194 9.79 -6.72 2.34
N PHE A 195 9.39 -7.75 1.58
CA PHE A 195 9.68 -9.16 1.91
C PHE A 195 11.17 -9.52 1.94
N LEU A 196 12.04 -8.74 1.29
CA LEU A 196 13.48 -8.92 1.37
C LEU A 196 14.05 -8.42 2.70
N TRP A 197 13.28 -7.62 3.42
CA TRP A 197 13.69 -6.94 4.64
C TRP A 197 12.88 -7.39 5.87
N GLY A 198 12.15 -8.51 5.74
CA GLY A 198 11.47 -9.15 6.86
C GLY A 198 9.98 -8.81 7.01
N ALA A 199 9.38 -8.05 6.12
CA ALA A 199 7.92 -7.94 6.11
C ALA A 199 7.27 -9.29 5.79
N ASP A 200 6.09 -9.55 6.35
CA ASP A 200 5.35 -10.79 6.17
C ASP A 200 4.15 -10.59 5.24
N ILE A 201 3.44 -9.49 5.42
CA ILE A 201 2.29 -9.10 4.60
C ILE A 201 2.56 -7.73 4.01
N VAL A 202 2.22 -7.55 2.73
CA VAL A 202 2.28 -6.25 2.05
C VAL A 202 0.88 -5.85 1.62
N THR A 203 0.53 -4.58 1.87
CA THR A 203 -0.70 -3.97 1.36
C THR A 203 -0.38 -2.88 0.35
N HIS A 204 -1.34 -2.63 -0.55
CA HIS A 204 -1.26 -1.56 -1.52
C HIS A 204 -2.60 -0.84 -1.70
N SER A 205 -2.55 0.46 -1.82
CA SER A 205 -3.56 1.19 -2.58
C SER A 205 -3.18 1.14 -4.06
N THR A 206 -3.75 0.20 -4.82
CA THR A 206 -3.48 0.09 -6.26
C THR A 206 -4.00 1.28 -7.05
N THR A 207 -4.86 2.09 -6.44
CA THR A 207 -5.36 3.40 -6.92
C THR A 207 -4.24 4.38 -7.30
N LYS A 208 -3.04 4.21 -6.70
CA LYS A 208 -1.91 5.14 -6.81
C LYS A 208 -1.02 4.77 -8.01
N TYR A 209 0.29 4.70 -7.84
CA TYR A 209 1.23 4.41 -8.95
C TYR A 209 0.91 3.15 -9.74
N MET A 210 0.32 2.12 -9.14
CA MET A 210 0.01 0.88 -9.86
C MET A 210 -1.01 1.12 -10.98
N ASP A 211 -2.12 1.84 -10.71
CA ASP A 211 -3.02 2.37 -11.75
C ASP A 211 -2.34 3.51 -12.52
N GLY A 212 -1.89 4.54 -11.81
CA GLY A 212 -1.10 5.66 -12.32
C GLY A 212 -1.84 6.62 -13.26
N HIS A 213 -3.16 6.47 -13.42
CA HIS A 213 -3.98 7.23 -14.35
C HIS A 213 -5.19 7.89 -13.69
N ALA A 214 -5.35 7.76 -12.38
CA ALA A 214 -6.53 8.17 -11.62
C ALA A 214 -7.85 7.57 -12.17
N ALA A 215 -7.77 6.36 -12.73
CA ALA A 215 -8.88 5.72 -13.45
C ALA A 215 -9.53 4.60 -12.64
N ALA A 216 -8.77 3.83 -11.86
CA ALA A 216 -9.27 2.68 -11.12
C ALA A 216 -8.96 2.74 -9.62
N LEU A 217 -10.00 2.73 -8.81
CA LEU A 217 -9.87 2.48 -7.37
C LEU A 217 -9.58 1.01 -7.12
N GLY A 218 -8.69 0.73 -6.18
CA GLY A 218 -8.41 -0.64 -5.77
C GLY A 218 -7.36 -0.73 -4.68
N GLY A 219 -7.20 -1.95 -4.19
CA GLY A 219 -6.14 -2.35 -3.26
C GLY A 219 -5.67 -3.76 -3.55
N ALA A 220 -4.59 -4.14 -2.91
CA ALA A 220 -4.09 -5.51 -2.94
C ALA A 220 -3.50 -5.90 -1.58
N ILE A 221 -3.59 -7.16 -1.26
CA ILE A 221 -2.91 -7.80 -0.13
C ILE A 221 -2.03 -8.90 -0.71
N VAL A 222 -0.77 -8.94 -0.29
CA VAL A 222 0.19 -9.97 -0.69
C VAL A 222 0.77 -10.61 0.56
N ASP A 223 0.77 -11.93 0.62
CA ASP A 223 1.41 -12.72 1.67
C ASP A 223 2.77 -13.24 1.19
N SER A 224 3.80 -13.07 2.01
CA SER A 224 5.12 -13.64 1.76
C SER A 224 5.12 -15.19 1.80
N GLY A 225 4.20 -15.78 2.57
CA GLY A 225 4.18 -17.20 2.90
C GLY A 225 5.28 -17.66 3.83
N LYS A 226 5.98 -16.73 4.49
CA LYS A 226 7.16 -17.04 5.34
C LYS A 226 6.87 -17.01 6.82
N PHE A 227 5.83 -16.30 7.27
CA PHE A 227 5.47 -16.25 8.68
C PHE A 227 4.91 -17.60 9.13
N ASP A 228 5.51 -18.16 10.18
CA ASP A 228 5.07 -19.44 10.72
C ASP A 228 3.89 -19.27 11.70
N TRP A 229 2.68 -19.27 11.13
CA TRP A 229 1.45 -19.19 11.89
C TRP A 229 1.33 -20.31 12.93
N THR A 230 1.87 -21.50 12.61
CA THR A 230 1.73 -22.70 13.47
C THR A 230 2.63 -22.64 14.70
N ALA A 231 3.78 -21.99 14.59
CA ALA A 231 4.65 -21.73 15.73
C ALA A 231 4.01 -20.79 16.77
N HIS A 232 2.97 -20.04 16.36
CA HIS A 232 2.24 -19.09 17.19
C HIS A 232 0.72 -19.34 17.15
N ALA A 233 0.30 -20.61 17.09
CA ALA A 233 -1.09 -21.02 16.93
C ALA A 233 -2.02 -20.51 18.05
N ASP A 234 -1.51 -20.32 19.26
CA ASP A 234 -2.22 -19.69 20.38
C ASP A 234 -2.63 -18.24 20.08
N LYS A 235 -1.82 -17.50 19.34
CA LYS A 235 -2.13 -16.14 18.89
C LYS A 235 -3.02 -16.12 17.65
N PHE A 236 -2.87 -17.09 16.75
CA PHE A 236 -3.51 -17.12 15.43
C PHE A 236 -4.45 -18.33 15.28
N SER A 237 -5.26 -18.59 16.30
CA SER A 237 -6.21 -19.70 16.28
C SER A 237 -7.13 -19.69 15.07
N GLY A 238 -7.57 -18.52 14.58
CA GLY A 238 -8.41 -18.40 13.38
C GLY A 238 -7.77 -18.93 12.07
N LEU A 239 -6.45 -19.19 12.04
CA LEU A 239 -5.75 -19.84 10.95
C LEU A 239 -5.38 -21.29 11.27
N CYS A 240 -5.18 -21.61 12.55
CA CYS A 240 -4.58 -22.85 13.04
C CYS A 240 -5.55 -23.80 13.73
N THR A 241 -6.83 -23.43 13.84
CA THR A 241 -7.89 -24.31 14.39
C THR A 241 -9.04 -24.43 13.40
N PRO A 242 -9.91 -25.46 13.54
CA PRO A 242 -11.06 -25.65 12.68
C PRO A 242 -11.97 -24.41 12.61
N ASP A 243 -12.27 -23.93 11.41
CA ASP A 243 -13.19 -22.80 11.18
C ASP A 243 -14.64 -23.29 11.08
N GLU A 244 -15.50 -22.79 11.97
CA GLU A 244 -16.92 -23.12 12.01
C GLU A 244 -17.67 -22.68 10.73
N SER A 245 -17.21 -21.63 10.05
CA SER A 245 -17.84 -21.13 8.83
C SER A 245 -17.48 -21.94 7.57
N TYR A 246 -16.50 -22.85 7.66
CA TYR A 246 -16.06 -23.73 6.58
C TYR A 246 -15.92 -25.20 7.01
N HIS A 247 -16.96 -25.73 7.64
CA HIS A 247 -17.07 -27.15 7.99
C HIS A 247 -15.85 -27.74 8.75
N GLY A 248 -15.19 -26.89 9.55
CA GLY A 248 -14.04 -27.31 10.36
C GLY A 248 -12.72 -27.34 9.58
N VAL A 249 -12.58 -26.62 8.47
CA VAL A 249 -11.31 -26.49 7.77
C VAL A 249 -10.30 -25.73 8.65
N THR A 250 -9.10 -26.29 8.81
CA THR A 250 -7.94 -25.60 9.38
C THR A 250 -7.09 -25.06 8.21
N TYR A 251 -7.01 -23.73 8.08
CA TYR A 251 -6.39 -23.12 6.90
C TYR A 251 -4.91 -23.46 6.75
N THR A 252 -4.15 -23.45 7.85
CA THR A 252 -2.71 -23.79 7.82
C THR A 252 -2.44 -25.25 7.46
N GLU A 253 -3.29 -26.18 7.89
CA GLU A 253 -3.16 -27.60 7.53
C GLU A 253 -3.48 -27.83 6.05
N ARG A 254 -4.53 -27.17 5.54
CA ARG A 254 -5.02 -27.41 4.18
C ARG A 254 -4.25 -26.67 3.12
N PHE A 255 -3.89 -25.42 3.37
CA PHE A 255 -3.28 -24.51 2.37
C PHE A 255 -1.81 -24.20 2.65
N GLY A 256 -1.26 -24.74 3.75
CA GLY A 256 0.11 -24.46 4.18
C GLY A 256 0.30 -22.99 4.61
N LEU A 257 1.52 -22.64 4.99
CA LEU A 257 1.85 -21.27 5.42
C LEU A 257 1.62 -20.25 4.30
N GLY A 258 1.93 -20.63 3.05
CA GLY A 258 1.88 -19.72 1.90
C GLY A 258 0.49 -19.44 1.34
N GLY A 259 -0.52 -20.21 1.73
CA GLY A 259 -1.90 -20.05 1.24
C GLY A 259 -2.92 -19.68 2.31
N ALA A 260 -2.65 -20.03 3.57
CA ALA A 260 -3.61 -19.94 4.67
C ALA A 260 -4.18 -18.51 4.87
N PHE A 261 -3.31 -17.51 4.90
CA PHE A 261 -3.69 -16.12 5.19
C PHE A 261 -4.62 -15.55 4.11
N ILE A 262 -4.26 -15.65 2.84
CA ILE A 262 -5.05 -15.11 1.73
C ILE A 262 -6.33 -15.93 1.53
N THR A 263 -6.27 -17.26 1.65
CA THR A 263 -7.47 -18.11 1.54
C THR A 263 -8.51 -17.75 2.60
N LYS A 264 -8.10 -17.63 3.88
CA LYS A 264 -9.03 -17.21 4.94
C LYS A 264 -9.58 -15.81 4.67
N CYS A 265 -8.72 -14.87 4.30
CA CYS A 265 -9.14 -13.50 4.00
C CYS A 265 -10.19 -13.46 2.87
N THR A 266 -10.02 -14.26 1.82
CA THR A 266 -10.95 -14.37 0.70
C THR A 266 -12.22 -15.12 1.09
N ALA A 267 -12.07 -16.33 1.64
CA ALA A 267 -13.18 -17.22 1.92
C ALA A 267 -14.10 -16.69 3.01
N GLN A 268 -13.57 -16.01 4.03
CA GLN A 268 -14.33 -15.46 5.14
C GLN A 268 -14.58 -13.96 4.99
N LEU A 269 -13.53 -13.14 5.02
CA LEU A 269 -13.71 -11.69 5.12
C LEU A 269 -14.22 -11.07 3.81
N MET A 270 -13.67 -11.45 2.66
CA MET A 270 -14.16 -10.97 1.37
C MET A 270 -15.59 -11.44 1.12
N ARG A 271 -15.92 -12.67 1.47
CA ARG A 271 -17.29 -13.21 1.38
C ARG A 271 -18.27 -12.36 2.19
N ASP A 272 -17.92 -11.99 3.42
CA ASP A 272 -18.83 -11.37 4.37
C ASP A 272 -18.89 -9.84 4.23
N PHE A 273 -17.75 -9.17 3.98
CA PHE A 273 -17.69 -7.70 3.83
C PHE A 273 -17.83 -7.23 2.38
N GLY A 274 -17.58 -8.08 1.40
CA GLY A 274 -17.81 -7.75 -0.01
C GLY A 274 -16.87 -6.69 -0.59
N CYS A 275 -15.69 -6.50 -0.01
CA CYS A 275 -14.70 -5.50 -0.44
C CYS A 275 -13.95 -5.90 -1.72
N MET A 276 -14.62 -6.51 -2.69
CA MET A 276 -14.03 -6.97 -3.95
C MET A 276 -13.77 -5.84 -4.93
N GLN A 277 -12.76 -5.98 -5.77
CA GLN A 277 -12.54 -5.11 -6.93
C GLN A 277 -13.33 -5.62 -8.14
N SER A 278 -13.86 -4.70 -8.97
CA SER A 278 -14.55 -5.10 -10.20
C SER A 278 -13.56 -5.63 -11.25
N PRO A 279 -13.95 -6.61 -12.09
CA PRO A 279 -13.11 -7.10 -13.18
C PRO A 279 -12.67 -6.00 -14.16
N GLN A 280 -13.51 -5.02 -14.41
CA GLN A 280 -13.17 -3.88 -15.27
C GLN A 280 -12.08 -3.00 -14.64
N SER A 281 -12.17 -2.71 -13.34
CA SER A 281 -11.12 -1.96 -12.63
C SER A 281 -9.82 -2.76 -12.56
N ALA A 282 -9.90 -4.08 -12.37
CA ALA A 282 -8.74 -4.95 -12.40
C ALA A 282 -8.05 -4.96 -13.77
N PHE A 283 -8.83 -4.96 -14.86
CA PHE A 283 -8.29 -4.84 -16.22
C PHE A 283 -7.55 -3.50 -16.43
N LEU A 284 -8.13 -2.37 -16.00
CA LEU A 284 -7.46 -1.06 -16.08
C LEU A 284 -6.18 -1.05 -15.26
N LEU A 285 -6.21 -1.62 -14.05
CA LEU A 285 -5.02 -1.80 -13.22
C LEU A 285 -3.94 -2.62 -13.91
N ASN A 286 -4.30 -3.71 -14.64
CA ASN A 286 -3.34 -4.49 -15.41
C ASN A 286 -2.61 -3.63 -16.45
N LEU A 287 -3.33 -2.76 -17.17
CA LEU A 287 -2.70 -1.83 -18.13
C LEU A 287 -1.74 -0.85 -17.43
N GLY A 288 -2.11 -0.35 -16.26
CA GLY A 288 -1.23 0.48 -15.43
C GLY A 288 0.04 -0.27 -15.01
N LEU A 289 -0.07 -1.51 -14.56
CA LEU A 289 1.06 -2.34 -14.13
C LEU A 289 2.06 -2.60 -15.27
N GLU A 290 1.60 -2.75 -16.51
CA GLU A 290 2.48 -3.02 -17.66
C GLU A 290 3.50 -1.88 -17.91
N SER A 291 3.16 -0.64 -17.59
CA SER A 291 4.06 0.53 -17.73
C SER A 291 4.68 1.01 -16.41
N LEU A 292 4.38 0.34 -15.29
CA LEU A 292 4.79 0.79 -13.96
C LEU A 292 6.29 1.07 -13.81
N PRO A 293 7.23 0.22 -14.31
CA PRO A 293 8.66 0.48 -14.16
C PRO A 293 9.12 1.77 -14.85
N LEU A 294 8.59 2.03 -16.05
CA LEU A 294 8.90 3.24 -16.83
C LEU A 294 8.37 4.49 -16.11
N ARG A 295 7.14 4.42 -15.60
CA ARG A 295 6.52 5.53 -14.89
C ARG A 295 7.22 5.82 -13.56
N MET A 296 7.54 4.80 -12.76
CA MET A 296 8.26 4.99 -11.49
C MET A 296 9.62 5.64 -11.69
N LYS A 297 10.37 5.22 -12.72
CA LYS A 297 11.64 5.85 -13.06
C LYS A 297 11.47 7.34 -13.38
N GLN A 298 10.46 7.72 -14.17
CA GLN A 298 10.21 9.11 -14.52
C GLN A 298 9.70 9.93 -13.33
N HIS A 299 8.77 9.40 -12.54
CA HIS A 299 8.29 10.06 -11.33
C HIS A 299 9.42 10.39 -10.35
N CYS A 300 10.30 9.42 -10.08
CA CYS A 300 11.45 9.62 -9.20
C CYS A 300 12.46 10.64 -9.76
N ALA A 301 12.71 10.60 -11.06
CA ALA A 301 13.61 11.56 -11.73
C ALA A 301 13.06 12.99 -11.65
N ASN A 302 11.78 13.17 -11.95
CA ASN A 302 11.11 14.47 -11.86
C ASN A 302 11.14 14.99 -10.41
N ALA A 303 10.75 14.15 -9.45
CA ALA A 303 10.75 14.53 -8.04
C ALA A 303 12.13 14.94 -7.54
N LEU A 304 13.18 14.20 -7.87
CA LEU A 304 14.55 14.56 -7.48
C LEU A 304 15.00 15.90 -8.10
N THR A 305 14.69 16.12 -9.38
CA THR A 305 15.03 17.36 -10.08
C THR A 305 14.31 18.55 -9.48
N ILE A 306 13.01 18.41 -9.22
CA ILE A 306 12.19 19.47 -8.61
C ILE A 306 12.59 19.70 -7.14
N ALA A 307 12.89 18.66 -6.37
CA ALA A 307 13.34 18.79 -5.00
C ALA A 307 14.67 19.56 -4.89
N ARG A 308 15.60 19.33 -5.82
CA ARG A 308 16.84 20.10 -5.90
C ARG A 308 16.59 21.56 -6.22
N TYR A 309 15.70 21.85 -7.17
CA TYR A 309 15.30 23.21 -7.52
C TYR A 309 14.68 23.93 -6.31
N LEU A 310 13.69 23.31 -5.66
CA LEU A 310 13.02 23.87 -4.49
C LEU A 310 14.00 24.13 -3.33
N LYS A 311 14.93 23.19 -3.08
CA LYS A 311 15.93 23.34 -2.01
C LYS A 311 16.86 24.55 -2.22
N ALA A 312 17.10 24.94 -3.46
CA ALA A 312 17.94 26.08 -3.83
C ALA A 312 17.19 27.42 -3.88
N HIS A 313 15.86 27.41 -3.78
CA HIS A 313 15.04 28.60 -3.98
C HIS A 313 14.86 29.41 -2.69
N GLU A 314 15.07 30.74 -2.73
CA GLU A 314 15.07 31.64 -1.56
C GLU A 314 13.74 31.71 -0.79
N LYS A 315 12.61 31.50 -1.47
CA LYS A 315 11.26 31.50 -0.84
C LYS A 315 10.89 30.15 -0.21
N VAL A 316 11.70 29.09 -0.38
CA VAL A 316 11.46 27.76 0.18
C VAL A 316 12.23 27.63 1.48
N THR A 317 11.53 27.35 2.58
CA THR A 317 12.11 27.25 3.93
C THR A 317 12.68 25.87 4.23
N TRP A 318 12.04 24.84 3.70
CA TRP A 318 12.47 23.44 3.85
C TRP A 318 11.91 22.59 2.71
N VAL A 319 12.61 21.49 2.39
CA VAL A 319 12.19 20.46 1.45
C VAL A 319 12.41 19.12 2.10
N LYS A 320 11.42 18.23 2.01
CA LYS A 320 11.51 16.84 2.40
C LYS A 320 11.27 15.95 1.18
N TYR A 321 12.27 15.14 0.86
CA TYR A 321 12.24 14.10 -0.16
C TYR A 321 13.33 13.08 0.16
N CYS A 322 12.95 11.87 0.53
CA CYS A 322 13.90 10.86 1.00
C CYS A 322 14.93 10.42 -0.04
N GLY A 323 14.72 10.71 -1.34
CA GLY A 323 15.71 10.52 -2.40
C GLY A 323 16.72 11.68 -2.56
N LEU A 324 16.59 12.76 -1.79
CA LEU A 324 17.46 13.93 -1.87
C LEU A 324 18.60 13.81 -0.86
N GLU A 325 19.85 13.92 -1.33
CA GLU A 325 21.02 13.90 -0.47
C GLU A 325 20.95 14.98 0.62
N GLY A 326 21.18 14.57 1.87
CA GLY A 326 21.04 15.41 3.06
C GLY A 326 19.64 15.43 3.66
N ASP A 327 18.65 14.71 3.08
CA ASP A 327 17.40 14.41 3.77
C ASP A 327 17.67 13.45 4.94
N ARG A 328 16.92 13.62 6.03
CA ARG A 328 17.08 12.82 7.26
C ARG A 328 16.94 11.32 7.00
N ASP A 329 16.02 10.94 6.09
CA ASP A 329 15.72 9.54 5.77
C ASP A 329 16.51 9.02 4.56
N TYR A 330 17.45 9.81 4.00
CA TYR A 330 18.20 9.45 2.80
C TYR A 330 18.94 8.10 2.94
N ALA A 331 19.58 7.85 4.07
CA ALA A 331 20.32 6.61 4.31
C ALA A 331 19.40 5.38 4.27
N LEU A 332 18.22 5.45 4.92
CA LEU A 332 17.23 4.38 4.85
C LEU A 332 16.65 4.23 3.44
N ALA A 333 16.39 5.35 2.75
CA ALA A 333 15.95 5.31 1.37
C ALA A 333 16.97 4.63 0.45
N GLN A 334 18.26 4.93 0.59
CA GLN A 334 19.31 4.26 -0.19
C GLN A 334 19.43 2.77 0.15
N LYS A 335 19.19 2.38 1.41
CA LYS A 335 19.20 0.98 1.84
C LYS A 335 18.06 0.18 1.21
N TYR A 336 16.83 0.67 1.32
CA TYR A 336 15.62 -0.07 0.92
C TYR A 336 15.21 0.17 -0.53
N MET A 337 15.57 1.32 -1.09
CA MET A 337 15.10 1.84 -2.39
C MET A 337 16.25 2.46 -3.20
N PRO A 338 17.32 1.72 -3.50
CA PRO A 338 18.54 2.29 -4.12
C PRO A 338 18.31 2.83 -5.55
N ASN A 339 17.24 2.38 -6.22
CA ASN A 339 16.92 2.74 -7.61
C ASN A 339 15.89 3.87 -7.74
N GLY A 340 15.44 4.44 -6.62
CA GLY A 340 14.42 5.49 -6.56
C GLY A 340 13.43 5.25 -5.43
N SER A 341 12.78 6.30 -4.94
CA SER A 341 11.83 6.22 -3.81
C SER A 341 10.39 6.37 -4.25
N CYS A 342 9.95 7.60 -4.51
CA CYS A 342 8.60 7.93 -5.00
C CYS A 342 8.62 9.25 -5.77
N GLY A 343 7.48 9.66 -6.30
CA GLY A 343 7.32 10.95 -7.01
C GLY A 343 6.73 12.06 -6.14
N VAL A 344 6.69 11.92 -4.81
CA VAL A 344 6.06 12.91 -3.92
C VAL A 344 7.12 13.67 -3.14
N ILE A 345 6.95 15.00 -3.08
CA ILE A 345 7.78 15.95 -2.34
C ILE A 345 6.89 16.69 -1.35
N SER A 346 7.40 16.97 -0.15
CA SER A 346 6.79 17.94 0.78
C SER A 346 7.74 19.10 0.99
N PHE A 347 7.22 20.33 1.02
CA PHE A 347 8.03 21.54 1.25
C PHE A 347 7.21 22.65 1.87
N GLY A 348 7.90 23.61 2.48
CA GLY A 348 7.31 24.81 3.08
C GLY A 348 7.82 26.08 2.45
N LEU A 349 6.99 27.13 2.51
CA LEU A 349 7.30 28.46 1.95
C LEU A 349 7.42 29.53 3.04
N THR A 350 8.29 30.50 2.80
CA THR A 350 8.31 31.76 3.56
C THR A 350 6.94 32.44 3.42
N GLY A 351 6.32 32.80 4.54
CA GLY A 351 4.95 33.31 4.57
C GLY A 351 3.89 32.28 4.99
N GLY A 352 4.31 31.01 5.21
CA GLY A 352 3.48 29.97 5.84
C GLY A 352 2.22 29.64 5.03
N ARG A 353 1.09 29.39 5.74
CA ARG A 353 -0.21 29.00 5.18
C ARG A 353 -0.65 29.84 3.97
N LYS A 354 -0.59 31.18 4.08
CA LYS A 354 -1.03 32.07 2.99
C LYS A 354 -0.16 31.95 1.73
N ALA A 355 1.14 31.80 1.90
CA ALA A 355 2.05 31.59 0.79
C ALA A 355 1.80 30.23 0.13
N ALA A 356 1.54 29.19 0.92
CA ALA A 356 1.21 27.86 0.41
C ALA A 356 -0.08 27.85 -0.43
N GLU A 357 -1.15 28.49 0.06
CA GLU A 357 -2.41 28.64 -0.67
C GLU A 357 -2.21 29.45 -1.96
N GLY A 358 -1.56 30.61 -1.85
CA GLY A 358 -1.29 31.47 -3.02
C GLY A 358 -0.43 30.82 -4.07
N PHE A 359 0.59 30.03 -3.68
CA PHE A 359 1.42 29.24 -4.59
C PHE A 359 0.58 28.25 -5.41
N MET A 360 -0.24 27.45 -4.74
CA MET A 360 -1.05 26.43 -5.41
C MET A 360 -2.05 27.03 -6.41
N GLU A 361 -2.66 28.18 -6.08
CA GLU A 361 -3.58 28.89 -6.96
C GLU A 361 -2.93 29.46 -8.21
N LYS A 362 -1.61 29.63 -8.21
CA LYS A 362 -0.83 30.19 -9.35
C LYS A 362 -0.25 29.11 -10.26
N LEU A 363 -0.26 27.85 -9.86
CA LEU A 363 0.16 26.75 -10.73
C LEU A 363 -0.77 26.67 -11.96
N LYS A 364 -0.19 26.40 -13.13
CA LYS A 364 -0.89 26.25 -14.40
C LYS A 364 -0.95 24.83 -14.89
N LEU A 365 0.07 24.03 -14.55
CA LEU A 365 0.16 22.61 -14.86
C LEU A 365 -0.23 21.76 -13.65
N GLY A 366 0.26 22.13 -12.47
CA GLY A 366 -0.07 21.41 -11.23
C GLY A 366 -1.51 21.67 -10.75
N ALA A 367 -2.34 20.63 -10.68
CA ALA A 367 -3.72 20.74 -10.22
C ALA A 367 -3.81 20.63 -8.68
N ILE A 368 -4.79 21.32 -8.07
CA ILE A 368 -5.12 21.15 -6.63
C ILE A 368 -6.02 19.94 -6.50
N GLU A 369 -5.49 18.84 -5.95
CA GLU A 369 -6.20 17.58 -5.81
C GLU A 369 -5.81 16.82 -4.53
N THR A 370 -6.73 16.03 -4.00
CA THR A 370 -6.44 15.10 -2.90
C THR A 370 -5.66 13.88 -3.35
N HIS A 371 -5.65 13.59 -4.67
CA HIS A 371 -4.97 12.45 -5.25
C HIS A 371 -3.43 12.62 -5.21
N VAL A 372 -2.70 11.54 -5.40
CA VAL A 372 -1.24 11.47 -5.58
C VAL A 372 -0.91 10.33 -6.51
N ALA A 373 0.31 10.36 -7.07
CA ALA A 373 0.82 9.24 -7.85
C ALA A 373 0.08 9.03 -9.19
N ASP A 374 -0.40 10.11 -9.75
CA ASP A 374 -0.99 10.18 -11.10
C ASP A 374 0.10 10.54 -12.12
N SER A 375 -0.17 10.25 -13.38
CA SER A 375 0.63 10.68 -14.52
C SER A 375 0.74 12.21 -14.65
N ARG A 376 -0.22 12.95 -14.08
CA ARG A 376 -0.26 14.42 -14.04
C ARG A 376 0.20 14.92 -12.67
N THR A 377 0.91 16.05 -12.70
CA THR A 377 1.35 16.73 -11.48
C THR A 377 0.17 17.32 -10.72
N CYS A 378 0.11 17.07 -9.42
CA CYS A 378 -0.89 17.66 -8.54
C CYS A 378 -0.29 18.07 -7.20
N CYS A 379 -0.95 19.00 -6.51
CA CYS A 379 -0.55 19.51 -5.21
C CYS A 379 -1.70 19.54 -4.22
N LEU A 380 -1.35 19.52 -2.95
CA LEU A 380 -2.27 19.63 -1.84
C LEU A 380 -1.63 20.40 -0.70
N HIS A 381 -2.40 21.27 -0.05
CA HIS A 381 -2.05 21.88 1.22
C HIS A 381 -2.91 21.23 2.32
N PRO A 382 -2.37 20.27 3.10
CA PRO A 382 -3.17 19.50 4.06
C PRO A 382 -3.87 20.37 5.09
N ALA A 383 -3.22 21.40 5.61
CA ALA A 383 -3.76 22.27 6.64
C ALA A 383 -5.03 23.05 6.23
N SER A 384 -5.24 23.32 4.93
CA SER A 384 -6.46 23.96 4.43
C SER A 384 -7.48 22.97 3.85
N THR A 385 -7.13 21.69 3.76
CA THR A 385 -7.95 20.65 3.11
C THR A 385 -8.19 19.45 4.01
N THR A 386 -7.36 18.42 3.91
CA THR A 386 -7.56 17.11 4.57
C THR A 386 -7.46 17.18 6.11
N HIS A 387 -6.77 18.16 6.66
CA HIS A 387 -6.57 18.36 8.10
C HIS A 387 -7.16 19.70 8.59
N ARG A 388 -8.09 20.27 7.83
CA ARG A 388 -8.66 21.59 8.05
C ARG A 388 -9.30 21.80 9.44
N GLN A 389 -9.76 20.73 10.07
CA GLN A 389 -10.37 20.77 11.41
C GLN A 389 -9.35 20.82 12.56
N MET A 390 -8.06 20.63 12.26
CA MET A 390 -6.99 20.62 13.26
C MET A 390 -6.47 22.04 13.49
N SER A 391 -6.14 22.35 14.74
CA SER A 391 -5.38 23.54 15.11
C SER A 391 -3.93 23.44 14.65
N ASP A 392 -3.21 24.55 14.57
CA ASP A 392 -1.79 24.54 14.14
C ASP A 392 -0.93 23.69 15.09
N ALA A 393 -1.21 23.66 16.39
CA ALA A 393 -0.50 22.80 17.33
C ALA A 393 -0.75 21.30 17.10
N GLU A 394 -1.98 20.93 16.72
CA GLU A 394 -2.32 19.53 16.34
C GLU A 394 -1.71 19.16 15.00
N LEU A 395 -1.64 20.10 14.05
CA LEU A 395 -0.95 19.90 12.77
C LEU A 395 0.55 19.63 12.96
N ASP A 396 1.21 20.43 13.79
CA ASP A 396 2.63 20.28 14.11
C ASP A 396 2.89 18.92 14.81
N ALA A 397 2.04 18.55 15.77
CA ALA A 397 2.12 17.25 16.43
C ALA A 397 1.91 16.06 15.50
N ALA A 398 1.14 16.25 14.42
CA ALA A 398 0.93 15.26 13.37
C ALA A 398 2.03 15.26 12.28
N GLY A 399 3.05 16.13 12.41
CA GLY A 399 4.11 16.31 11.41
C GLY A 399 3.64 16.93 10.09
N VAL A 400 2.51 17.65 10.15
CA VAL A 400 1.88 18.32 9.00
C VAL A 400 1.82 19.81 9.30
N GLY A 401 2.97 20.50 9.22
CA GLY A 401 3.05 21.93 9.49
C GLY A 401 2.07 22.76 8.66
N ALA A 402 1.65 23.91 9.21
CA ALA A 402 0.67 24.79 8.54
C ALA A 402 1.16 25.38 7.22
N ASP A 403 2.45 25.28 6.91
CA ASP A 403 3.11 25.71 5.67
C ASP A 403 3.34 24.56 4.67
N LEU A 404 3.01 23.31 5.04
CA LEU A 404 3.33 22.14 4.24
C LEU A 404 2.52 22.09 2.94
N ILE A 405 3.23 22.07 1.82
CA ILE A 405 2.70 21.74 0.51
C ILE A 405 3.19 20.34 0.14
N ARG A 406 2.26 19.45 -0.22
CA ARG A 406 2.57 18.14 -0.80
C ARG A 406 2.44 18.24 -2.33
N LEU A 407 3.52 18.03 -3.05
CA LEU A 407 3.58 17.99 -4.51
C LEU A 407 3.77 16.55 -4.97
N SER A 408 2.86 16.03 -5.77
CA SER A 408 2.99 14.75 -6.48
C SER A 408 3.43 15.03 -7.92
N CYS A 409 4.69 14.78 -8.21
CA CYS A 409 5.28 15.01 -9.53
C CYS A 409 4.77 13.96 -10.52
N GLY A 410 4.18 14.42 -11.62
CA GLY A 410 3.73 13.58 -12.71
C GLY A 410 4.85 13.18 -13.67
N LEU A 411 4.45 12.85 -14.89
CA LEU A 411 5.34 12.38 -15.97
C LEU A 411 5.69 13.47 -16.97
N GLU A 412 5.22 14.70 -16.77
CA GLU A 412 5.49 15.83 -17.61
C GLU A 412 7.01 16.11 -17.70
N ASN A 413 7.45 16.89 -18.64
CA ASN A 413 8.83 17.31 -18.74
C ASN A 413 9.23 18.10 -17.48
N ALA A 414 10.35 17.74 -16.85
CA ALA A 414 10.78 18.35 -15.59
C ALA A 414 11.04 19.85 -15.70
N GLU A 415 11.52 20.34 -16.86
CA GLU A 415 11.78 21.77 -17.10
C GLU A 415 10.47 22.56 -17.16
N ASP A 416 9.43 22.01 -17.80
CA ASP A 416 8.10 22.62 -17.83
C ASP A 416 7.50 22.73 -16.43
N LEU A 417 7.64 21.67 -15.60
CA LEU A 417 7.20 21.69 -14.20
C LEU A 417 7.98 22.72 -13.37
N ILE A 418 9.29 22.83 -13.57
CA ILE A 418 10.11 23.85 -12.89
C ILE A 418 9.68 25.25 -13.30
N ASN A 419 9.43 25.48 -14.58
CA ASN A 419 8.96 26.78 -15.07
C ASN A 419 7.59 27.15 -14.49
N ASP A 420 6.68 26.18 -14.33
CA ASP A 420 5.39 26.39 -13.69
C ASP A 420 5.54 26.72 -12.20
N ILE A 421 6.39 25.99 -11.48
CA ILE A 421 6.70 26.24 -10.07
C ILE A 421 7.38 27.60 -9.91
N ALA A 422 8.34 27.95 -10.76
CA ALA A 422 9.07 29.21 -10.71
C ALA A 422 8.12 30.41 -10.85
N GLN A 423 7.27 30.42 -11.89
CA GLN A 423 6.33 31.53 -12.09
C GLN A 423 5.31 31.65 -10.94
N ALA A 424 4.93 30.54 -10.31
CA ALA A 424 4.06 30.56 -9.16
C ALA A 424 4.78 31.14 -7.91
N LEU A 425 6.04 30.74 -7.67
CA LEU A 425 6.86 31.31 -6.59
C LEU A 425 7.15 32.81 -6.81
N ASP A 426 7.48 33.23 -8.03
CA ASP A 426 7.78 34.63 -8.38
C ASP A 426 6.59 35.56 -8.15
N SER A 427 5.37 35.02 -8.25
CA SER A 427 4.11 35.77 -8.06
C SER A 427 3.68 35.94 -6.61
N LEU A 428 4.40 35.34 -5.63
CA LEU A 428 4.22 35.54 -4.18
C LEU A 428 5.02 36.75 -3.71
#